data_0851211635ce2532138be3187bf61cc1
#
_entry.id   0851211635ce2532138be3187bf61cc1
#
_cell.length_a   1.000
_cell.length_b   1.000
_cell.length_c   1.000
_cell.angle_alpha   90.00
_cell.angle_beta   90.00
_cell.angle_gamma   90.00
#
_symmetry.space_group_name_H-M   'P 1'
#
loop_
_entity.id
_entity.type
_entity.pdbx_description
1 polymer ?
#
loop_
_entity_poly.entity_id
_entity_poly.type
_entity_poly.pdbx_seq_one_letter_code
_entity_poly.pdbx_strand_id
1 'polypeptide(L)'
;MTKARELSDYTGLAADIVAAGAATQYMHVRDEKAQGTDAGSSLVGVNIRVLNTVVSNTISGASLSSNRVTLPAGSYLITGRAPAIRTEDHKGYLYNVTASSLAIAGSTAYNSAGAFYAQNDTFITGIVTISGTTVFEFRHLIQQAAAAEGLGINTYNSAAGVEVFSELLITRVS
;
A
#
# COMPACT_ATOMS: atom_id res chain seq x y z
N MET A 1 -19.32 33.83 36.72
CA MET A 1 -18.34 32.76 36.33
C MET A 1 -17.00 33.16 36.87
N THR A 2 -16.26 32.26 37.47
CA THR A 2 -14.95 32.59 38.05
C THR A 2 -13.87 32.54 36.95
N LYS A 3 -12.87 33.42 37.03
CA LYS A 3 -11.72 33.49 36.09
C LYS A 3 -11.04 32.13 35.86
N ALA A 4 -11.08 31.25 36.88
CA ALA A 4 -10.52 29.88 36.76
C ALA A 4 -11.31 29.00 35.80
N ARG A 5 -12.63 29.18 35.66
CA ARG A 5 -13.47 28.44 34.75
C ARG A 5 -13.26 28.90 33.30
N GLU A 6 -13.11 30.21 33.08
CA GLU A 6 -12.77 30.76 31.78
C GLU A 6 -11.40 30.28 31.28
N LEU A 7 -10.40 30.21 32.19
CA LEU A 7 -9.06 29.71 31.82
C LEU A 7 -9.08 28.22 31.46
N SER A 8 -9.90 27.41 32.13
CA SER A 8 -10.11 25.97 31.79
C SER A 8 -10.74 25.82 30.44
N ASP A 9 -11.72 26.66 30.08
CA ASP A 9 -12.38 26.61 28.76
C ASP A 9 -11.42 27.03 27.65
N TYR A 10 -10.53 27.99 27.85
CA TYR A 10 -9.49 28.39 26.90
C TYR A 10 -8.42 27.31 26.71
N THR A 11 -8.02 26.59 27.75
CA THR A 11 -7.04 25.49 27.63
C THR A 11 -7.63 24.30 26.91
N GLY A 12 -8.92 23.99 27.09
CA GLY A 12 -9.64 22.97 26.30
C GLY A 12 -9.70 23.35 24.84
N LEU A 13 -10.09 24.58 24.51
CA LEU A 13 -10.18 25.09 23.16
C LEU A 13 -8.80 25.08 22.43
N ALA A 14 -7.74 25.45 23.16
CA ALA A 14 -6.39 25.42 22.63
C ALA A 14 -5.92 23.98 22.31
N ALA A 15 -6.27 23.00 23.15
CA ALA A 15 -6.00 21.58 22.88
C ALA A 15 -6.76 21.06 21.66
N ASP A 16 -8.03 21.45 21.50
CA ASP A 16 -8.85 21.09 20.35
C ASP A 16 -8.33 21.72 19.04
N ILE A 17 -7.86 22.96 19.09
CA ILE A 17 -7.23 23.63 17.94
C ILE A 17 -5.91 22.95 17.56
N VAL A 18 -5.09 22.57 18.52
CA VAL A 18 -3.84 21.81 18.27
C VAL A 18 -4.15 20.43 17.69
N ALA A 19 -5.16 19.74 18.20
CA ALA A 19 -5.59 18.44 17.66
C ALA A 19 -6.16 18.57 16.24
N ALA A 20 -6.93 19.61 15.95
CA ALA A 20 -7.47 19.89 14.61
C ALA A 20 -6.40 20.34 13.61
N GLY A 21 -5.26 20.88 14.09
CA GLY A 21 -4.10 21.26 13.29
C GLY A 21 -3.02 20.19 13.17
N ALA A 22 -3.24 18.98 13.70
CA ALA A 22 -2.27 17.90 13.56
C ALA A 22 -2.05 17.58 12.06
N ALA A 23 -0.81 17.65 11.61
CA ALA A 23 -0.47 17.35 10.23
C ALA A 23 -0.86 15.89 9.91
N THR A 24 -1.48 15.69 8.76
CA THR A 24 -1.82 14.35 8.27
C THR A 24 -0.56 13.48 8.22
N GLN A 25 -0.59 12.36 8.93
CA GLN A 25 0.50 11.38 8.93
C GLN A 25 0.25 10.36 7.83
N TYR A 26 1.26 10.12 7.01
CA TYR A 26 1.16 9.17 5.91
C TYR A 26 2.50 8.47 5.63
N MET A 27 2.40 7.32 5.00
CA MET A 27 3.53 6.57 4.46
C MET A 27 3.20 6.16 3.02
N HIS A 28 4.10 6.45 2.09
CA HIS A 28 4.02 6.02 0.70
C HIS A 28 5.20 5.10 0.41
N VAL A 29 4.90 3.87 0.03
CA VAL A 29 5.88 2.84 -0.35
C VAL A 29 5.53 2.26 -1.71
N ARG A 30 6.56 1.87 -2.49
CA ARG A 30 6.36 1.33 -3.82
C ARG A 30 7.45 0.35 -4.24
N ASP A 31 7.17 -0.44 -5.27
CA ASP A 31 8.15 -1.19 -6.05
C ASP A 31 8.71 -0.25 -7.12
N GLU A 32 9.97 0.10 -6.98
CA GLU A 32 10.69 0.97 -7.90
C GLU A 32 11.82 0.18 -8.56
N LYS A 33 11.87 0.23 -9.88
CA LYS A 33 12.91 -0.40 -10.69
C LYS A 33 13.63 0.64 -11.55
N ALA A 34 14.83 0.31 -11.98
CA ALA A 34 15.49 1.08 -13.02
C ALA A 34 14.63 1.04 -14.28
N GLN A 35 14.64 2.14 -15.02
CA GLN A 35 13.95 2.23 -16.29
C GLN A 35 14.29 1.07 -17.22
N GLY A 36 13.29 0.53 -17.91
CA GLY A 36 13.43 -0.61 -18.79
C GLY A 36 13.52 -1.97 -18.08
N THR A 37 13.26 -2.01 -16.77
CA THR A 37 13.27 -3.25 -15.98
C THR A 37 11.86 -3.64 -15.60
N ASP A 38 11.45 -4.89 -15.91
CA ASP A 38 10.15 -5.44 -15.54
C ASP A 38 10.01 -5.69 -14.03
N ALA A 39 8.76 -5.78 -13.56
CA ALA A 39 8.48 -6.08 -12.16
C ALA A 39 8.86 -7.50 -11.73
N GLY A 40 9.05 -8.39 -12.68
CA GLY A 40 9.45 -9.77 -12.45
C GLY A 40 8.36 -10.80 -12.77
N SER A 41 8.74 -12.07 -12.69
CA SER A 41 7.87 -13.20 -12.96
C SER A 41 6.76 -13.34 -11.91
N SER A 42 5.58 -13.79 -12.34
CA SER A 42 4.52 -14.26 -11.46
C SER A 42 4.50 -15.78 -11.36
N LEU A 43 4.03 -16.28 -10.23
CA LEU A 43 3.73 -17.69 -9.97
C LEU A 43 2.22 -17.89 -9.83
N VAL A 44 1.73 -19.08 -10.14
CA VAL A 44 0.35 -19.47 -9.79
C VAL A 44 0.17 -19.40 -8.26
N GLY A 45 -0.94 -18.83 -7.83
CA GLY A 45 -1.25 -18.67 -6.41
C GLY A 45 -0.75 -17.34 -5.85
N VAL A 46 -0.27 -17.34 -4.62
CA VAL A 46 0.06 -16.12 -3.88
C VAL A 46 1.46 -15.64 -4.20
N ASN A 47 1.55 -14.39 -4.66
CA ASN A 47 2.79 -13.66 -4.85
C ASN A 47 2.86 -12.50 -3.84
N ILE A 48 3.97 -12.36 -3.12
CA ILE A 48 4.22 -11.17 -2.29
C ILE A 48 4.74 -10.07 -3.22
N ARG A 49 4.04 -8.93 -3.28
CA ARG A 49 4.48 -7.80 -4.09
C ARG A 49 5.74 -7.18 -3.51
N VAL A 50 6.66 -6.87 -4.38
CA VAL A 50 7.84 -6.11 -3.99
C VAL A 50 7.43 -4.71 -3.56
N LEU A 51 7.96 -4.28 -2.43
CA LEU A 51 7.92 -2.90 -1.93
C LEU A 51 9.35 -2.61 -1.45
N ASN A 52 10.09 -1.85 -2.21
CA ASN A 52 11.53 -1.62 -1.97
C ASN A 52 11.89 -0.16 -1.70
N THR A 53 10.98 0.77 -1.95
CA THR A 53 11.24 2.21 -1.83
C THR A 53 10.23 2.86 -0.90
N VAL A 54 10.74 3.62 0.09
CA VAL A 54 9.95 4.54 0.90
C VAL A 54 10.04 5.91 0.24
N VAL A 55 8.94 6.35 -0.41
CA VAL A 55 8.89 7.67 -1.05
C VAL A 55 8.76 8.76 0.00
N SER A 56 7.92 8.52 1.01
CA SER A 56 7.73 9.40 2.17
C SER A 56 7.17 8.62 3.34
N ASN A 57 7.56 9.01 4.56
CA ASN A 57 7.00 8.45 5.78
C ASN A 57 7.00 9.51 6.90
N THR A 58 5.82 9.91 7.33
CA THR A 58 5.61 10.80 8.48
C THR A 58 4.94 10.11 9.65
N ILE A 59 4.63 8.79 9.54
CA ILE A 59 4.06 8.00 10.63
C ILE A 59 5.20 7.52 11.54
N SER A 60 5.29 8.10 12.73
CA SER A 60 6.29 7.68 13.72
C SER A 60 6.13 6.20 14.07
N GLY A 61 7.22 5.43 14.00
CA GLY A 61 7.23 3.99 14.27
C GLY A 61 6.80 3.10 13.09
N ALA A 62 6.40 3.67 11.96
CA ALA A 62 6.18 2.89 10.73
C ALA A 62 7.49 2.63 10.00
N SER A 63 7.60 1.47 9.36
CA SER A 63 8.78 1.07 8.60
C SER A 63 8.46 0.14 7.44
N LEU A 64 9.38 0.07 6.48
CA LEU A 64 9.39 -0.89 5.37
C LEU A 64 10.65 -1.75 5.49
N SER A 65 10.48 -3.07 5.49
CA SER A 65 11.60 -4.02 5.46
C SER A 65 11.15 -5.32 4.81
N SER A 66 11.96 -5.87 3.91
CA SER A 66 11.71 -7.16 3.25
C SER A 66 10.30 -7.26 2.63
N ASN A 67 9.87 -6.24 1.90
CA ASN A 67 8.55 -6.12 1.27
C ASN A 67 7.37 -6.06 2.27
N ARG A 68 7.64 -5.80 3.55
CA ARG A 68 6.65 -5.74 4.63
C ARG A 68 6.58 -4.33 5.20
N VAL A 69 5.35 -3.87 5.38
CA VAL A 69 5.07 -2.63 6.09
C VAL A 69 4.74 -2.95 7.54
N THR A 70 5.45 -2.32 8.46
CA THR A 70 5.14 -2.38 9.88
C THR A 70 4.49 -1.07 10.30
N LEU A 71 3.32 -1.15 10.96
CA LEU A 71 2.58 0.00 11.47
C LEU A 71 2.40 -0.10 12.98
N PRO A 72 2.53 1.01 13.75
CA PRO A 72 2.16 1.06 15.16
C PRO A 72 0.64 0.99 15.35
N ALA A 73 0.16 0.89 16.58
CA ALA A 73 -1.27 0.96 16.91
C ALA A 73 -1.91 2.24 16.33
N GLY A 74 -3.13 2.12 15.81
CA GLY A 74 -3.87 3.22 15.18
C GLY A 74 -4.88 2.73 14.16
N SER A 75 -5.58 3.68 13.54
CA SER A 75 -6.47 3.43 12.39
C SER A 75 -5.86 4.04 11.13
N TYR A 76 -5.90 3.28 10.05
CA TYR A 76 -5.22 3.64 8.80
C TYR A 76 -6.13 3.42 7.61
N LEU A 77 -6.31 4.45 6.79
CA LEU A 77 -6.80 4.31 5.43
C LEU A 77 -5.64 3.86 4.56
N ILE A 78 -5.80 2.73 3.91
CA ILE A 78 -4.78 2.16 3.02
C ILE A 78 -5.37 2.03 1.63
N THR A 79 -4.70 2.63 0.66
CA THR A 79 -4.97 2.45 -0.76
C THR A 79 -3.74 1.89 -1.44
N GLY A 80 -3.93 1.12 -2.48
CA GLY A 80 -2.80 0.58 -3.24
C GLY A 80 -3.23 -0.03 -4.57
N ARG A 81 -2.25 -0.24 -5.43
CA ARG A 81 -2.42 -0.90 -6.73
C ARG A 81 -1.28 -1.87 -6.99
N ALA A 82 -1.56 -2.87 -7.80
CA ALA A 82 -0.57 -3.81 -8.31
C ALA A 82 -0.92 -4.23 -9.73
N PRO A 83 -0.04 -4.00 -10.71
CA PRO A 83 -0.23 -4.45 -12.08
C PRO A 83 0.00 -5.96 -12.21
N ALA A 84 -0.60 -6.53 -13.25
CA ALA A 84 -0.25 -7.85 -13.77
C ALA A 84 -0.44 -7.89 -15.28
N ILE A 85 0.24 -8.82 -15.93
CA ILE A 85 0.14 -9.07 -17.37
C ILE A 85 0.27 -10.56 -17.66
N ARG A 86 -0.54 -11.09 -18.59
CA ARG A 86 -0.55 -12.52 -18.98
C ARG A 86 -0.84 -13.50 -17.84
N THR A 87 -1.65 -13.10 -16.86
CA THR A 87 -1.86 -13.85 -15.61
C THR A 87 -3.27 -14.39 -15.43
N GLU A 88 -4.16 -14.19 -16.41
CA GLU A 88 -5.58 -14.51 -16.35
C GLU A 88 -6.25 -13.78 -15.18
N ASP A 89 -7.09 -14.46 -14.40
CA ASP A 89 -7.69 -13.85 -13.21
C ASP A 89 -6.63 -13.51 -12.16
N HIS A 90 -6.71 -12.28 -11.65
CA HIS A 90 -5.80 -11.88 -10.57
C HIS A 90 -6.47 -10.90 -9.59
N LYS A 91 -5.95 -10.86 -8.36
CA LYS A 91 -6.51 -10.05 -7.28
C LYS A 91 -5.45 -9.68 -6.25
N GLY A 92 -5.25 -8.39 -6.07
CA GLY A 92 -4.43 -7.87 -4.95
C GLY A 92 -5.20 -7.89 -3.63
N TYR A 93 -4.49 -7.99 -2.52
CA TYR A 93 -5.06 -7.87 -1.19
C TYR A 93 -3.99 -7.53 -0.15
N LEU A 94 -4.39 -6.83 0.90
CA LEU A 94 -3.54 -6.59 2.05
C LEU A 94 -3.71 -7.74 3.05
N TYR A 95 -2.61 -8.34 3.46
CA TYR A 95 -2.57 -9.44 4.42
C TYR A 95 -1.91 -8.99 5.72
N ASN A 96 -2.58 -9.22 6.84
CA ASN A 96 -2.03 -9.03 8.17
C ASN A 96 -1.19 -10.25 8.54
N VAL A 97 0.13 -10.13 8.49
CA VAL A 97 1.08 -11.21 8.80
C VAL A 97 1.04 -11.55 10.28
N THR A 98 0.93 -10.53 11.14
CA THR A 98 0.89 -10.71 12.61
C THR A 98 -0.31 -11.53 13.06
N ALA A 99 -1.49 -11.27 12.48
CA ALA A 99 -2.73 -11.98 12.81
C ALA A 99 -3.02 -13.17 11.88
N SER A 100 -2.18 -13.42 10.88
CA SER A 100 -2.37 -14.44 9.84
C SER A 100 -3.74 -14.38 9.17
N SER A 101 -4.21 -13.19 8.80
CA SER A 101 -5.55 -12.94 8.28
C SER A 101 -5.59 -11.94 7.12
N LEU A 102 -6.66 -12.00 6.32
CA LEU A 102 -6.97 -10.99 5.32
C LEU A 102 -7.31 -9.67 6.03
N ALA A 103 -6.63 -8.58 5.67
CA ALA A 103 -6.91 -7.24 6.19
C ALA A 103 -7.80 -6.43 5.25
N ILE A 104 -7.47 -6.36 3.97
CA ILE A 104 -8.25 -5.65 2.93
C ILE A 104 -8.30 -6.53 1.68
N ALA A 105 -9.51 -6.86 1.23
CA ALA A 105 -9.71 -7.48 -0.08
C ALA A 105 -9.61 -6.41 -1.18
N GLY A 106 -8.91 -6.70 -2.26
CA GLY A 106 -8.84 -5.80 -3.40
C GLY A 106 -9.84 -6.15 -4.51
N SER A 107 -9.81 -5.37 -5.59
CA SER A 107 -10.60 -5.63 -6.79
C SER A 107 -10.11 -6.87 -7.53
N THR A 108 -11.04 -7.62 -8.11
CA THR A 108 -10.71 -8.65 -9.09
C THR A 108 -10.40 -8.00 -10.43
N ALA A 109 -9.40 -8.51 -11.13
CA ALA A 109 -9.03 -8.07 -12.46
C ALA A 109 -8.71 -9.30 -13.33
N TYR A 110 -8.74 -9.12 -14.64
CA TYR A 110 -8.44 -10.14 -15.62
C TYR A 110 -7.57 -9.57 -16.74
N ASN A 111 -6.56 -10.31 -17.15
CA ASN A 111 -5.81 -10.03 -18.37
C ASN A 111 -5.52 -11.34 -19.11
N SER A 112 -5.61 -11.31 -20.45
CA SER A 112 -5.40 -12.51 -21.26
C SER A 112 -3.93 -12.95 -21.23
N ALA A 113 -3.70 -14.24 -21.09
CA ALA A 113 -2.39 -14.86 -21.31
C ALA A 113 -2.11 -15.19 -22.78
N GLY A 114 -3.11 -15.02 -23.68
CA GLY A 114 -3.04 -15.31 -25.09
C GLY A 114 -2.20 -14.31 -25.91
N ALA A 115 -2.41 -14.31 -27.23
CA ALA A 115 -1.65 -13.48 -28.17
C ALA A 115 -1.93 -11.96 -28.03
N PHE A 116 -3.13 -11.61 -27.56
CA PHE A 116 -3.53 -10.22 -27.31
C PHE A 116 -3.66 -10.01 -25.79
N TYR A 117 -2.69 -9.38 -25.21
CA TYR A 117 -2.62 -9.15 -23.78
C TYR A 117 -2.46 -7.66 -23.46
N ALA A 118 -2.93 -7.27 -22.31
CA ALA A 118 -2.77 -5.92 -21.76
C ALA A 118 -2.39 -6.00 -20.29
N GLN A 119 -1.60 -5.06 -19.84
CA GLN A 119 -1.38 -4.87 -18.41
C GLN A 119 -2.57 -4.16 -17.80
N ASN A 120 -3.05 -4.63 -16.66
CA ASN A 120 -4.05 -3.93 -15.86
C ASN A 120 -3.75 -4.07 -14.36
N ASP A 121 -4.37 -3.20 -13.58
CA ASP A 121 -4.15 -3.12 -12.16
C ASP A 121 -5.30 -3.76 -11.36
N THR A 122 -4.96 -4.38 -10.25
CA THR A 122 -5.87 -4.60 -9.13
C THR A 122 -5.65 -3.50 -8.11
N PHE A 123 -6.72 -3.11 -7.41
CA PHE A 123 -6.71 -2.03 -6.43
C PHE A 123 -7.15 -2.54 -5.06
N ILE A 124 -6.57 -1.98 -4.01
CA ILE A 124 -7.07 -2.13 -2.64
C ILE A 124 -7.45 -0.75 -2.10
N THR A 125 -8.52 -0.70 -1.31
CA THR A 125 -8.92 0.49 -0.55
C THR A 125 -9.69 0.02 0.67
N GLY A 126 -9.28 0.47 1.86
CA GLY A 126 -9.97 0.10 3.09
C GLY A 126 -9.34 0.73 4.33
N ILE A 127 -10.04 0.63 5.43
CA ILE A 127 -9.56 1.07 6.74
C ILE A 127 -9.23 -0.15 7.57
N VAL A 128 -8.06 -0.14 8.21
CA VAL A 128 -7.67 -1.12 9.22
C VAL A 128 -7.44 -0.42 10.55
N THR A 129 -7.93 -1.01 11.64
CA THR A 129 -7.66 -0.56 13.00
C THR A 129 -6.89 -1.64 13.73
N ILE A 130 -5.74 -1.29 14.27
CA ILE A 130 -4.82 -2.20 14.95
C ILE A 130 -4.51 -1.68 16.35
N SER A 131 -4.52 -2.58 17.34
CA SER A 131 -4.29 -2.24 18.74
C SER A 131 -2.82 -2.34 19.17
N GLY A 132 -1.95 -2.86 18.29
CA GLY A 132 -0.51 -3.01 18.53
C GLY A 132 0.27 -2.99 17.23
N THR A 133 1.60 -3.01 17.34
CA THR A 133 2.48 -3.07 16.17
C THR A 133 2.14 -4.27 15.29
N THR A 134 1.83 -4.02 14.04
CA THR A 134 1.33 -5.02 13.08
C THR A 134 2.12 -4.96 11.79
N VAL A 135 2.40 -6.13 11.24
CA VAL A 135 3.12 -6.32 9.99
C VAL A 135 2.15 -6.69 8.88
N PHE A 136 2.26 -6.02 7.74
CA PHE A 136 1.44 -6.25 6.55
C PHE A 136 2.29 -6.61 5.34
N GLU A 137 1.72 -7.44 4.48
CA GLU A 137 2.20 -7.74 3.13
C GLU A 137 1.14 -7.34 2.10
N PHE A 138 1.58 -6.74 1.00
CA PHE A 138 0.74 -6.61 -0.18
C PHE A 138 0.89 -7.89 -1.01
N ARG A 139 -0.16 -8.69 -1.07
CA ARG A 139 -0.19 -9.97 -1.77
C ARG A 139 -1.02 -9.89 -3.04
N HIS A 140 -0.66 -10.72 -4.00
CA HIS A 140 -1.32 -10.81 -5.30
C HIS A 140 -1.61 -12.28 -5.62
N LEU A 141 -2.88 -12.64 -5.65
CA LEU A 141 -3.33 -13.96 -6.10
C LEU A 141 -3.40 -13.95 -7.61
N ILE A 142 -2.82 -14.96 -8.26
CA ILE A 142 -2.64 -15.05 -9.71
C ILE A 142 -3.04 -16.44 -10.18
N GLN A 143 -3.84 -16.51 -11.24
CA GLN A 143 -4.33 -17.78 -11.81
C GLN A 143 -3.28 -18.44 -12.70
N GLN A 144 -2.57 -17.67 -13.53
CA GLN A 144 -1.58 -18.20 -14.46
C GLN A 144 -0.22 -17.55 -14.27
N ALA A 145 0.84 -18.37 -14.23
CA ALA A 145 2.21 -17.89 -14.16
C ALA A 145 2.64 -17.23 -15.49
N ALA A 146 3.37 -16.13 -15.38
CA ALA A 146 4.01 -15.48 -16.52
C ALA A 146 5.46 -15.13 -16.17
N ALA A 147 6.39 -15.53 -17.03
CA ALA A 147 7.81 -15.29 -16.86
C ALA A 147 8.17 -13.83 -17.14
N ALA A 148 9.23 -13.36 -16.50
CA ALA A 148 9.84 -12.04 -16.65
C ALA A 148 8.94 -10.84 -16.29
N GLU A 149 7.79 -10.71 -16.90
CA GLU A 149 6.93 -9.51 -16.85
C GLU A 149 5.60 -9.71 -16.10
N GLY A 150 5.31 -10.91 -15.57
CA GLY A 150 3.99 -11.28 -15.03
C GLY A 150 3.46 -10.35 -13.93
N LEU A 151 4.35 -9.73 -13.15
CA LEU A 151 4.02 -8.75 -12.13
C LEU A 151 4.04 -7.29 -12.62
N GLY A 152 4.22 -7.07 -13.92
CA GLY A 152 4.20 -5.78 -14.59
C GLY A 152 5.32 -5.65 -15.62
N ILE A 153 4.98 -5.11 -16.80
CA ILE A 153 5.91 -4.81 -17.88
C ILE A 153 6.39 -3.37 -17.82
N ASN A 154 7.65 -3.16 -18.11
CA ASN A 154 8.28 -1.84 -18.15
C ASN A 154 7.77 -0.98 -19.31
N THR A 155 8.04 0.31 -19.26
CA THR A 155 7.87 1.21 -20.41
C THR A 155 9.19 1.31 -21.19
N TYR A 156 9.09 1.28 -22.52
CA TYR A 156 10.26 1.46 -23.39
C TYR A 156 10.69 2.93 -23.54
N ASN A 157 10.01 3.85 -22.84
CA ASN A 157 10.26 5.28 -22.98
C ASN A 157 11.16 5.79 -21.86
N SER A 158 12.40 6.14 -22.20
CA SER A 158 13.43 6.60 -21.27
C SER A 158 13.17 7.96 -20.61
N ALA A 159 12.20 8.73 -21.08
CA ALA A 159 11.91 10.05 -20.53
C ALA A 159 11.15 10.03 -19.20
N ALA A 160 10.59 8.89 -18.81
CA ALA A 160 9.73 8.78 -17.63
C ALA A 160 10.47 8.46 -16.31
N GLY A 161 11.79 8.21 -16.36
CA GLY A 161 12.61 7.93 -15.18
C GLY A 161 12.50 6.48 -14.71
N VAL A 162 12.17 6.26 -13.44
CA VAL A 162 12.05 4.91 -12.85
C VAL A 162 10.72 4.24 -13.22
N GLU A 163 10.73 2.91 -13.25
CA GLU A 163 9.51 2.10 -13.36
C GLU A 163 8.86 1.95 -11.97
N VAL A 164 7.55 2.16 -11.88
CA VAL A 164 6.77 1.99 -10.66
C VAL A 164 5.66 0.97 -10.88
N PHE A 165 5.67 -0.11 -10.12
CA PHE A 165 4.71 -1.20 -10.26
C PHE A 165 3.69 -1.23 -9.12
N SER A 166 3.96 -1.97 -8.06
CA SER A 166 3.07 -1.96 -6.91
C SER A 166 3.33 -0.77 -5.99
N GLU A 167 2.28 -0.24 -5.40
CA GLU A 167 2.41 0.84 -4.43
C GLU A 167 1.31 0.81 -3.37
N LEU A 168 1.62 1.32 -2.19
CA LEU A 168 0.70 1.56 -1.09
C LEU A 168 0.84 2.99 -0.59
N LEU A 169 -0.29 3.67 -0.47
CA LEU A 169 -0.42 4.91 0.29
C LEU A 169 -1.21 4.62 1.57
N ILE A 170 -0.63 4.93 2.70
CA ILE A 170 -1.13 4.65 4.04
C ILE A 170 -1.30 5.98 4.74
N THR A 171 -2.52 6.32 5.11
CA THR A 171 -2.83 7.55 5.86
C THR A 171 -3.34 7.19 7.24
N ARG A 172 -2.71 7.70 8.28
CA ARG A 172 -3.21 7.54 9.65
C ARG A 172 -4.42 8.43 9.85
N VAL A 173 -5.54 7.85 10.28
CA VAL A 173 -6.81 8.57 10.49
C VAL A 173 -7.15 8.73 11.98
N SER A 174 -6.51 7.95 12.86
CA SER A 174 -6.56 8.14 14.33
C SER A 174 -5.42 7.37 15.04
#